data_744a88ee295d57caee29f317212b94aa
#
_entry.id   744a88ee295d57caee29f317212b94aa
#
_cell.length_a   1.000
_cell.length_b   1.000
_cell.length_c   1.000
_cell.angle_alpha   90.00
_cell.angle_beta   90.00
_cell.angle_gamma   90.00
#
_symmetry.space_group_name_H-M   'P 1'
#
loop_
_entity.id
_entity.type
_entity.pdbx_description
1 polymer ?
#
loop_
_entity_poly.entity_id
_entity_poly.type
_entity_poly.pdbx_seq_one_letter_code
_entity_poly.pdbx_strand_id
1 'polypeptide(L)'
;MRILMINKFLYPNGGSETYIFKLGDYLKSQGHEVQYFGMEHEGRCVGNAVNAYTSDMDFHGGAKMAKLTYPLKTIYSSEARKKLRLVLDDFKPHILHINNAEYQGLSEI
;
A
#
# COMPACT_ATOMS: atom_id res chain seq x y z
N MET A 1 15.89 1.52 5.30
CA MET A 1 15.17 1.56 4.00
C MET A 1 13.78 2.13 4.19
N ARG A 2 13.28 2.79 3.18
CA ARG A 2 11.90 3.29 3.21
C ARG A 2 11.02 2.33 2.41
N ILE A 3 9.97 1.85 3.03
CA ILE A 3 9.09 0.84 2.46
C ILE A 3 7.66 1.37 2.48
N LEU A 4 7.02 1.40 1.32
CA LEU A 4 5.63 1.79 1.23
C LEU A 4 4.78 0.56 0.98
N MET A 5 3.84 0.33 1.90
CA MET A 5 2.87 -0.75 1.79
C MET A 5 1.63 -0.21 1.13
N ILE A 6 1.21 -0.83 0.05
CA ILE A 6 0.00 -0.42 -0.68
C ILE A 6 -1.03 -1.53 -0.54
N ASN A 7 -2.16 -1.21 0.06
CA ASN A 7 -3.24 -2.17 0.24
C ASN A 7 -4.57 -1.41 0.21
N LYS A 8 -5.59 -2.07 -0.31
CA LYS A 8 -6.90 -1.44 -0.42
C LYS A 8 -7.44 -1.01 0.93
N PHE A 9 -7.34 -1.88 1.93
CA PHE A 9 -7.87 -1.63 3.26
C PHE A 9 -6.74 -1.36 4.25
N LEU A 10 -6.88 -0.27 5.01
CA LEU A 10 -5.87 0.11 6.02
C LEU A 10 -6.43 -0.08 7.43
N TYR A 11 -7.24 -1.09 7.61
CA TYR A 11 -7.80 -1.49 8.90
C TYR A 11 -7.89 -3.02 8.90
N PRO A 12 -8.01 -3.65 10.09
CA PRO A 12 -8.12 -5.12 10.13
C PRO A 12 -9.41 -5.58 9.46
N ASN A 13 -9.30 -6.01 8.21
CA ASN A 13 -10.44 -6.47 7.42
C ASN A 13 -10.37 -7.96 7.16
N GLY A 14 -9.20 -8.55 7.31
CA GLY A 14 -9.01 -9.98 7.07
C GLY A 14 -7.57 -10.36 7.30
N GLY A 15 -7.22 -11.59 6.93
CA GLY A 15 -5.90 -12.11 7.16
C GLY A 15 -4.80 -11.37 6.44
N SER A 16 -5.07 -10.90 5.21
CA SER A 16 -4.03 -10.20 4.45
C SER A 16 -3.68 -8.86 5.06
N GLU A 17 -4.66 -8.14 5.62
CA GLU A 17 -4.39 -6.88 6.29
C GLU A 17 -3.63 -7.11 7.59
N THR A 18 -4.03 -8.12 8.35
CA THR A 18 -3.31 -8.48 9.57
C THR A 18 -1.85 -8.79 9.24
N TYR A 19 -1.62 -9.51 8.15
CA TYR A 19 -0.28 -9.85 7.72
C TYR A 19 0.56 -8.61 7.42
N ILE A 20 0.04 -7.65 6.64
CA ILE A 20 0.85 -6.48 6.29
C ILE A 20 1.10 -5.58 7.47
N PHE A 21 0.19 -5.53 8.45
CA PHE A 21 0.41 -4.73 9.65
C PHE A 21 1.53 -5.35 10.50
N LYS A 22 1.50 -6.66 10.66
CA LYS A 22 2.57 -7.35 11.39
C LYS A 22 3.91 -7.24 10.69
N LEU A 23 3.90 -7.37 9.37
CA LEU A 23 5.12 -7.22 8.58
C LEU A 23 5.67 -5.81 8.72
N GLY A 24 4.81 -4.81 8.65
CA GLY A 24 5.23 -3.43 8.83
C GLY A 24 5.85 -3.18 10.20
N ASP A 25 5.22 -3.69 11.24
CA ASP A 25 5.74 -3.55 12.59
C ASP A 25 7.10 -4.24 12.74
N TYR A 26 7.24 -5.41 12.16
CA TYR A 26 8.51 -6.12 12.17
C TYR A 26 9.60 -5.30 11.46
N LEU A 27 9.28 -4.77 10.28
CA LEU A 27 10.25 -3.99 9.52
C LEU A 27 10.67 -2.73 10.29
N LYS A 28 9.72 -2.07 10.95
CA LYS A 28 10.04 -0.92 11.79
C LYS A 28 10.97 -1.32 12.91
N SER A 29 10.78 -2.48 13.51
CA SER A 29 11.64 -2.96 14.57
C SER A 29 13.05 -3.24 14.10
N GLN A 30 13.23 -3.45 12.79
CA GLN A 30 14.53 -3.67 12.18
C GLN A 30 15.18 -2.37 11.69
N GLY A 31 14.58 -1.23 11.99
CA GLY A 31 15.16 0.06 11.65
C GLY A 31 14.70 0.63 10.32
N HIS A 32 13.72 0.01 9.67
CA HIS A 32 13.18 0.53 8.42
C HIS A 32 12.04 1.51 8.69
N GLU A 33 11.86 2.45 7.76
CA GLU A 33 10.70 3.34 7.79
C GLU A 33 9.60 2.73 6.94
N VAL A 34 8.39 2.69 7.47
CA VAL A 34 7.25 2.07 6.79
C VAL A 34 6.09 3.05 6.78
N GLN A 35 5.51 3.26 5.61
CA GLN A 35 4.27 4.00 5.49
C GLN A 35 3.29 3.16 4.68
N TYR A 36 2.04 3.58 4.66
CA TYR A 36 0.95 2.81 4.06
C TYR A 36 0.12 3.73 3.17
N PHE A 37 -0.37 3.19 2.07
CA PHE A 37 -1.30 3.90 1.20
C PHE A 37 -2.46 2.99 0.87
N GLY A 38 -3.65 3.51 0.93
CA GLY A 38 -4.87 2.79 0.62
C GLY A 38 -6.08 3.67 0.71
N MET A 39 -7.24 3.06 0.93
CA MET A 39 -8.50 3.78 1.00
C MET A 39 -8.69 4.42 2.35
N GLU A 40 -9.30 5.62 2.36
CA GLU A 40 -9.71 6.23 3.60
C GLU A 40 -10.93 5.50 4.15
N HIS A 41 -10.88 5.20 5.43
CA HIS A 41 -11.94 4.45 6.08
C HIS A 41 -11.97 4.82 7.56
N GLU A 42 -13.16 4.94 8.11
CA GLU A 42 -13.31 5.10 9.55
C GLU A 42 -12.74 3.85 10.21
N GLY A 43 -11.84 4.04 11.13
CA GLY A 43 -11.15 2.91 11.74
C GLY A 43 -9.79 2.59 11.09
N ARG A 44 -9.36 3.38 10.12
CA ARG A 44 -8.03 3.25 9.56
C ARG A 44 -6.99 3.33 10.69
N CYS A 45 -6.10 2.37 10.73
CA CYS A 45 -5.13 2.28 11.83
C CYS A 45 -3.70 2.53 11.42
N VAL A 46 -3.42 2.65 10.13
CA VAL A 46 -2.08 2.96 9.61
C VAL A 46 -2.21 3.99 8.50
N GLY A 47 -1.11 4.62 8.14
CA GLY A 47 -1.18 5.65 7.12
C GLY A 47 0.18 6.19 6.69
N ASN A 48 0.17 7.44 6.23
CA ASN A 48 1.37 8.08 5.72
C ASN A 48 1.46 9.52 6.22
N ALA A 49 2.64 10.10 6.05
CA ALA A 49 2.94 11.42 6.64
C ALA A 49 2.16 12.56 5.98
N VAL A 50 1.79 12.43 4.72
CA VAL A 50 1.07 13.49 4.02
C VAL A 50 -0.44 13.34 4.13
N ASN A 51 -0.91 12.32 4.84
CA ASN A 51 -2.33 12.04 5.03
C ASN A 51 -3.07 11.92 3.69
N ALA A 52 -2.45 11.25 2.73
CA ALA A 52 -3.01 11.07 1.40
C ALA A 52 -3.63 9.67 1.31
N TYR A 53 -4.94 9.62 1.10
CA TYR A 53 -5.70 8.39 0.97
C TYR A 53 -6.71 8.58 -0.14
N THR A 54 -7.27 7.49 -0.62
CA THR A 54 -8.20 7.55 -1.73
C THR A 54 -9.56 7.01 -1.33
N SER A 55 -10.62 7.46 -1.99
CA SER A 55 -11.96 6.92 -1.74
C SER A 55 -12.20 5.64 -2.54
N ASP A 56 -11.39 5.41 -3.56
CA ASP A 56 -11.59 4.30 -4.47
C ASP A 56 -10.23 3.82 -4.95
N MET A 57 -10.02 2.52 -4.90
CA MET A 57 -8.76 1.96 -5.36
C MET A 57 -8.99 0.58 -5.94
N ASP A 58 -8.84 0.48 -7.25
CA ASP A 58 -8.88 -0.79 -7.94
C ASP A 58 -7.54 -1.02 -8.62
N PHE A 59 -7.03 -2.22 -8.51
CA PHE A 59 -5.80 -2.60 -9.18
C PHE A 59 -6.11 -3.26 -10.51
N HIS A 60 -5.22 -3.08 -11.46
CA HIS A 60 -5.30 -3.83 -12.70
C HIS A 60 -5.12 -5.31 -12.38
N GLY A 61 -5.96 -6.12 -12.99
CA GLY A 61 -5.95 -7.54 -12.74
C GLY A 61 -4.59 -8.15 -13.03
N GLY A 62 -4.19 -9.07 -12.17
CA GLY A 62 -2.94 -9.78 -12.35
C GLY A 62 -1.69 -9.04 -11.89
N ALA A 63 -1.81 -7.80 -11.49
CA ALA A 63 -0.65 -7.07 -10.99
C ALA A 63 -0.24 -7.63 -9.64
N LYS A 64 0.91 -8.24 -9.58
CA LYS A 64 1.40 -8.87 -8.36
C LYS A 64 2.45 -8.03 -7.69
N MET A 65 3.42 -7.62 -8.47
CA MET A 65 4.47 -6.74 -8.02
C MET A 65 4.65 -5.70 -9.09
N ALA A 66 4.75 -4.47 -8.68
CA ALA A 66 5.02 -3.39 -9.59
C ALA A 66 6.46 -2.97 -9.43
N LYS A 67 7.13 -2.78 -10.55
CA LYS A 67 8.42 -2.12 -10.53
C LYS A 67 8.19 -0.69 -10.10
N LEU A 68 9.18 -0.10 -9.46
CA LEU A 68 9.04 1.28 -8.99
C LEU A 68 8.66 2.24 -10.10
N THR A 69 9.04 1.93 -11.34
CA THR A 69 8.72 2.79 -12.48
C THR A 69 7.26 2.74 -12.89
N TYR A 70 6.50 1.72 -12.44
CA TYR A 70 5.14 1.52 -12.90
C TYR A 70 4.08 1.40 -11.81
N PRO A 71 4.31 1.87 -10.58
CA PRO A 71 3.30 1.66 -9.54
C PRO A 71 1.97 2.33 -9.87
N LEU A 72 2.02 3.49 -10.53
CA LEU A 72 0.81 4.23 -10.84
C LEU A 72 -0.02 3.56 -11.93
N LYS A 73 0.60 2.72 -12.76
CA LYS A 73 -0.12 2.04 -13.83
C LYS A 73 -0.91 0.83 -13.35
N THR A 74 -0.69 0.39 -12.14
CA THR A 74 -1.40 -0.75 -11.60
C THR A 74 -2.72 -0.35 -10.92
N ILE A 75 -3.00 0.94 -10.85
CA ILE A 75 -4.18 1.46 -10.17
C ILE A 75 -5.07 2.14 -11.19
N TYR A 76 -6.36 1.73 -11.24
CA TYR A 76 -7.32 2.29 -12.17
C TYR A 76 -7.71 3.72 -11.85
N SER A 77 -7.97 3.99 -10.56
CA SER A 77 -8.53 5.26 -10.15
C SER A 77 -7.56 6.41 -10.33
N SER A 78 -8.00 7.46 -11.02
CA SER A 78 -7.16 8.65 -11.18
C SER A 78 -6.97 9.37 -9.84
N GLU A 79 -7.96 9.33 -8.97
CA GLU A 79 -7.84 9.88 -7.63
C GLU A 79 -6.74 9.14 -6.87
N ALA A 80 -6.78 7.82 -6.90
CA ALA A 80 -5.80 7.01 -6.21
C ALA A 80 -4.39 7.30 -6.74
N ARG A 81 -4.25 7.45 -8.04
CA ARG A 81 -2.94 7.76 -8.63
C ARG A 81 -2.40 9.10 -8.17
N LYS A 82 -3.26 10.11 -8.11
CA LYS A 82 -2.84 11.43 -7.64
C LYS A 82 -2.40 11.38 -6.19
N LYS A 83 -3.18 10.70 -5.36
CA LYS A 83 -2.86 10.60 -3.93
C LYS A 83 -1.60 9.79 -3.70
N LEU A 84 -1.43 8.70 -4.44
CA LEU A 84 -0.22 7.90 -4.34
C LEU A 84 1.00 8.71 -4.75
N ARG A 85 0.87 9.54 -5.79
CA ARG A 85 1.99 10.38 -6.22
C ARG A 85 2.45 11.31 -5.09
N LEU A 86 1.50 11.85 -4.32
CA LEU A 86 1.87 12.70 -3.19
C LEU A 86 2.72 11.93 -2.18
N VAL A 87 2.36 10.69 -1.90
CA VAL A 87 3.13 9.87 -0.97
C VAL A 87 4.49 9.54 -1.55
N LEU A 88 4.54 9.18 -2.82
CA LEU A 88 5.81 8.84 -3.48
C LEU A 88 6.77 10.04 -3.47
N ASP A 89 6.25 11.22 -3.74
CA ASP A 89 7.08 12.42 -3.80
C ASP A 89 7.61 12.82 -2.42
N ASP A 90 6.84 12.57 -1.38
CA ASP A 90 7.23 12.91 -0.01
C ASP A 90 8.13 11.84 0.60
N PHE A 91 7.67 10.60 0.57
CA PHE A 91 8.35 9.51 1.27
C PHE A 91 9.53 8.97 0.49
N LYS A 92 9.44 8.97 -0.84
CA LYS A 92 10.49 8.44 -1.73
C LYS A 92 10.91 7.04 -1.32
N PRO A 93 9.99 6.09 -1.36
CA PRO A 93 10.30 4.74 -0.89
C PRO A 93 11.32 4.06 -1.78
N HIS A 94 12.11 3.18 -1.18
CA HIS A 94 13.03 2.32 -1.92
C HIS A 94 12.30 1.08 -2.43
N ILE A 95 11.29 0.64 -1.71
CA ILE A 95 10.54 -0.57 -2.02
C ILE A 95 9.05 -0.29 -1.91
N LEU A 96 8.29 -0.79 -2.88
CA LEU A 96 6.84 -0.80 -2.82
C LEU A 96 6.40 -2.24 -2.62
N HIS A 97 5.61 -2.45 -1.58
CA HIS A 97 4.99 -3.75 -1.34
C HIS A 97 3.50 -3.61 -1.61
N ILE A 98 3.05 -4.16 -2.71
CA ILE A 98 1.65 -4.07 -3.11
C ILE A 98 0.96 -5.35 -2.67
N ASN A 99 -0.01 -5.19 -1.79
CA ASN A 99 -0.81 -6.30 -1.31
C ASN A 99 -2.25 -6.06 -1.72
N ASN A 100 -2.77 -6.94 -2.55
CA ASN A 100 -4.13 -6.82 -3.04
C ASN A 100 -4.93 -8.03 -2.58
N ALA A 101 -5.79 -7.82 -1.61
CA ALA A 101 -6.57 -8.90 -1.00
C ALA A 101 -7.49 -9.60 -2.00
N GLU A 102 -7.79 -8.97 -3.13
CA GLU A 102 -8.62 -9.59 -4.15
C GLU A 102 -7.92 -10.68 -4.92
N TYR A 103 -6.60 -10.75 -4.81
CA TYR A 103 -5.80 -11.73 -5.53
C TYR A 103 -5.23 -12.73 -4.56
N GLN A 104 -6.05 -13.67 -4.18
CA GLN A 104 -5.62 -14.69 -3.23
C GLN A 104 -4.40 -15.45 -3.72
N GLY A 105 -4.33 -15.67 -5.02
CA GLY A 105 -3.21 -16.36 -5.61
C GLY A 105 -1.89 -15.61 -5.52
N LEU A 106 -1.91 -14.33 -5.26
CA LEU A 106 -0.68 -13.55 -5.16
C LEU A 106 0.14 -13.94 -3.96
N SER A 107 -0.52 -14.36 -2.90
CA SER A 107 0.19 -14.75 -1.70
C SER A 107 1.01 -16.00 -1.89
N GLU A 108 0.80 -16.69 -2.99
CA GLU A 108 1.51 -17.93 -3.29
C GLU A 108 2.83 -17.71 -4.00
N ILE A 109 3.13 -16.47 -4.29
CA ILE A 109 4.31 -16.13 -5.08
C ILE A 109 5.52 -15.73 -4.23
#